data_e33c3703b594959fc0b3bed99dd5db7b
#
_entry.id   e33c3703b594959fc0b3bed99dd5db7b
#
_cell.length_a   1.000
_cell.length_b   1.000
_cell.length_c   1.000
_cell.angle_alpha   90.00
_cell.angle_beta   90.00
_cell.angle_gamma   90.00
#
_symmetry.space_group_name_H-M   'P 1'
#
loop_
_entity.id
_entity.type
_entity.pdbx_description
1 polymer ?
#
loop_
_entity_poly.entity_id
_entity_poly.type
_entity_poly.pdbx_seq_one_letter_code
_entity_poly.pdbx_strand_id
1 'polypeptide(L)'
;MKGLFNILTIPLAAAWYLVARLRGWLFDKGWLKSHTFPLPIICVGNLAVGGTGKTPHVEYLLRLLHQEGYRVAMLSRGYGRKTKGYILADPMHHTATDIGDEPFQMMHNCPFATIAVCEKRVVGIQRLLKLQPAIDVIVLDDAFQHRYVKAGYNLLLTDAHRLYTHDHLLPWGRLREPSCAAHRAQAIIVTKCESNQQPTIDIADNQQLFYSRIVYGELLTPDMQAMPHLSLEGQRILLIAGIANPTPLVQYLEEKGAAVEVVAFADHHAFTTKDVARINRLWQEKQCSLALTTQKDMTRLLPWLSHFDEPLASNLLVQPITVRIASATDANNKESFNQTILQYVRTNQRNRSVD
;
A
#
# COMPACT_ATOMS: atom_id res chain seq x y z
N MET A 1 12.22 28.28 16.08
CA MET A 1 10.97 27.50 15.88
C MET A 1 11.08 26.03 16.27
N LYS A 2 12.16 25.28 15.93
CA LYS A 2 12.32 23.85 16.32
C LYS A 2 12.26 23.59 17.83
N GLY A 3 12.85 24.46 18.67
CA GLY A 3 12.85 24.29 20.14
C GLY A 3 11.46 24.39 20.77
N LEU A 4 10.66 25.37 20.36
CA LEU A 4 9.28 25.55 20.86
C LEU A 4 8.36 24.40 20.43
N PHE A 5 8.53 23.91 19.20
CA PHE A 5 7.82 22.73 18.69
C PHE A 5 8.11 21.49 19.54
N ASN A 6 9.37 21.23 19.87
CA ASN A 6 9.76 20.08 20.70
C ASN A 6 9.20 20.18 22.12
N ILE A 7 9.17 21.37 22.74
CA ILE A 7 8.63 21.56 24.10
C ILE A 7 7.16 21.15 24.18
N LEU A 8 6.36 21.40 23.11
CA LEU A 8 4.95 21.05 23.09
C LEU A 8 4.70 19.60 22.64
N THR A 9 5.49 19.07 21.72
CA THR A 9 5.24 17.74 21.12
C THR A 9 5.78 16.58 21.95
N ILE A 10 6.87 16.76 22.71
CA ILE A 10 7.48 15.70 23.56
C ILE A 10 6.50 15.22 24.65
N PRO A 11 5.86 16.09 25.46
CA PRO A 11 4.90 15.64 26.47
C PRO A 11 3.70 14.90 25.86
N LEU A 12 3.21 15.35 24.69
CA LEU A 12 2.13 14.69 23.98
C LEU A 12 2.56 13.32 23.45
N ALA A 13 3.77 13.20 22.92
CA ALA A 13 4.34 11.93 22.49
C ALA A 13 4.55 10.97 23.67
N ALA A 14 4.94 11.46 24.84
CA ALA A 14 5.04 10.66 26.06
C ALA A 14 3.67 10.14 26.52
N ALA A 15 2.64 10.98 26.49
CA ALA A 15 1.26 10.56 26.78
C ALA A 15 0.76 9.51 25.77
N TRP A 16 1.02 9.72 24.49
CA TRP A 16 0.71 8.75 23.44
C TRP A 16 1.45 7.42 23.64
N TYR A 17 2.72 7.48 24.04
CA TYR A 17 3.51 6.29 24.38
C TYR A 17 2.85 5.47 25.49
N LEU A 18 2.43 6.12 26.58
CA LEU A 18 1.77 5.44 27.71
C LEU A 18 0.46 4.77 27.25
N VAL A 19 -0.37 5.46 26.48
CA VAL A 19 -1.61 4.90 25.92
C VAL A 19 -1.32 3.71 25.02
N ALA A 20 -0.37 3.83 24.09
CA ALA A 20 -0.02 2.75 23.17
C ALA A 20 0.57 1.54 23.91
N ARG A 21 1.42 1.77 24.93
CA ARG A 21 1.99 0.72 25.78
C ARG A 21 0.92 0.03 26.62
N LEU A 22 0.03 0.79 27.26
CA LEU A 22 -1.06 0.23 28.05
C LEU A 22 -1.98 -0.63 27.17
N ARG A 23 -2.38 -0.12 26.00
CA ARG A 23 -3.19 -0.87 25.05
C ARG A 23 -2.46 -2.16 24.59
N GLY A 24 -1.18 -2.08 24.29
CA GLY A 24 -0.33 -3.24 23.95
C GLY A 24 -0.36 -4.29 25.06
N TRP A 25 -0.08 -3.86 26.30
CA TRP A 25 -0.06 -4.72 27.48
C TRP A 25 -1.41 -5.38 27.76
N LEU A 26 -2.55 -4.67 27.56
CA LEU A 26 -3.89 -5.24 27.71
C LEU A 26 -4.12 -6.39 26.73
N PHE A 27 -3.63 -6.29 25.50
CA PHE A 27 -3.68 -7.40 24.53
C PHE A 27 -2.75 -8.54 24.94
N ASP A 28 -1.52 -8.24 25.38
CA ASP A 28 -0.53 -9.26 25.79
C ASP A 28 -1.00 -10.06 26.99
N LYS A 29 -1.74 -9.43 27.91
CA LYS A 29 -2.37 -10.10 29.09
C LYS A 29 -3.73 -10.75 28.76
N GLY A 30 -4.23 -10.62 27.52
CA GLY A 30 -5.51 -11.19 27.10
C GLY A 30 -6.75 -10.47 27.63
N TRP A 31 -6.59 -9.29 28.27
CA TRP A 31 -7.74 -8.48 28.72
C TRP A 31 -8.50 -7.88 27.53
N LEU A 32 -7.80 -7.55 26.46
CA LEU A 32 -8.40 -7.29 25.15
C LEU A 32 -8.28 -8.55 24.31
N LYS A 33 -9.41 -9.11 23.89
CA LYS A 33 -9.45 -10.38 23.16
C LYS A 33 -9.00 -10.20 21.70
N SER A 34 -8.09 -11.05 21.26
CA SER A 34 -7.74 -11.26 19.85
C SER A 34 -8.48 -12.49 19.33
N HIS A 35 -9.02 -12.40 18.11
CA HIS A 35 -9.75 -13.50 17.47
C HIS A 35 -8.85 -14.21 16.46
N THR A 36 -8.86 -15.53 16.47
CA THR A 36 -8.28 -16.41 15.45
C THR A 36 -9.37 -16.89 14.50
N PHE A 37 -8.98 -17.29 13.29
CA PHE A 37 -9.90 -17.76 12.25
C PHE A 37 -9.35 -19.02 11.57
N PRO A 38 -10.22 -19.88 11.03
CA PRO A 38 -9.82 -21.18 10.46
C PRO A 38 -9.30 -21.06 9.02
N LEU A 39 -8.50 -20.05 8.73
CA LEU A 39 -7.84 -19.86 7.43
C LEU A 39 -6.57 -19.01 7.61
N PRO A 40 -5.60 -19.11 6.69
CA PRO A 40 -4.44 -18.24 6.70
C PRO A 40 -4.80 -16.77 6.57
N ILE A 41 -4.25 -15.93 7.47
CA ILE A 41 -4.39 -14.48 7.43
C ILE A 41 -3.00 -13.86 7.43
N ILE A 42 -2.72 -13.07 6.40
CA ILE A 42 -1.48 -12.30 6.26
C ILE A 42 -1.82 -10.83 6.52
N CYS A 43 -1.17 -10.22 7.50
CA CYS A 43 -1.31 -8.82 7.81
C CYS A 43 -0.16 -8.03 7.20
N VAL A 44 -0.46 -7.08 6.34
CA VAL A 44 0.50 -6.09 5.84
C VAL A 44 0.28 -4.78 6.57
N GLY A 45 1.33 -4.22 7.15
CA GLY A 45 1.22 -2.94 7.82
C GLY A 45 2.56 -2.28 8.12
N ASN A 46 2.52 -1.18 8.82
CA ASN A 46 3.70 -0.42 9.21
C ASN A 46 3.51 0.19 10.60
N LEU A 47 4.59 0.69 11.21
CA LEU A 47 4.54 1.42 12.47
C LEU A 47 4.37 2.93 12.28
N ALA A 48 4.81 3.48 11.15
CA ALA A 48 4.79 4.91 10.89
C ALA A 48 3.56 5.34 10.06
N VAL A 49 3.11 6.56 10.22
CA VAL A 49 2.17 7.19 9.28
C VAL A 49 2.90 7.56 7.99
N GLY A 50 2.19 7.51 6.85
CA GLY A 50 2.71 7.88 5.53
C GLY A 50 2.88 6.70 4.59
N GLY A 51 3.38 6.98 3.40
CA GLY A 51 3.47 6.04 2.28
C GLY A 51 4.67 5.09 2.38
N THR A 52 4.58 4.04 3.16
CA THR A 52 5.61 2.98 3.25
C THR A 52 5.51 1.93 2.14
N GLY A 53 4.65 2.14 1.13
CA GLY A 53 4.50 1.20 0.03
C GLY A 53 3.58 0.01 0.33
N LYS A 54 2.64 0.11 1.27
CA LYS A 54 1.70 -0.99 1.61
C LYS A 54 0.94 -1.49 0.38
N THR A 55 0.31 -0.59 -0.36
CA THR A 55 -0.54 -0.93 -1.51
C THR A 55 0.15 -1.83 -2.54
N PRO A 56 1.36 -1.52 -3.07
CA PRO A 56 2.01 -2.41 -4.02
C PRO A 56 2.49 -3.74 -3.40
N HIS A 57 2.74 -3.81 -2.09
CA HIS A 57 3.06 -5.09 -1.44
C HIS A 57 1.82 -5.95 -1.21
N VAL A 58 0.67 -5.36 -0.89
CA VAL A 58 -0.61 -6.07 -0.85
C VAL A 58 -0.95 -6.62 -2.23
N GLU A 59 -0.84 -5.80 -3.29
CA GLU A 59 -1.06 -6.23 -4.67
C GLU A 59 -0.13 -7.39 -5.05
N TYR A 60 1.16 -7.29 -4.72
CA TYR A 60 2.13 -8.36 -4.95
C TYR A 60 1.70 -9.69 -4.31
N LEU A 61 1.27 -9.65 -3.04
CA LEU A 61 0.80 -10.83 -2.33
C LEU A 61 -0.47 -11.43 -2.94
N LEU A 62 -1.43 -10.58 -3.33
CA LEU A 62 -2.66 -11.05 -3.97
C LEU A 62 -2.36 -11.76 -5.29
N ARG A 63 -1.46 -11.21 -6.12
CA ARG A 63 -1.02 -11.82 -7.38
C ARG A 63 -0.26 -13.11 -7.16
N LEU A 64 0.71 -13.13 -6.23
CA LEU A 64 1.48 -14.33 -5.88
C LEU A 64 0.55 -15.48 -5.47
N LEU A 65 -0.37 -15.21 -4.55
CA LEU A 65 -1.27 -16.22 -4.03
C LEU A 65 -2.28 -16.70 -5.09
N HIS A 66 -2.77 -15.80 -5.93
CA HIS A 66 -3.66 -16.16 -7.03
C HIS A 66 -2.96 -17.03 -8.09
N GLN A 67 -1.71 -16.72 -8.44
CA GLN A 67 -0.90 -17.51 -9.38
C GLN A 67 -0.66 -18.94 -8.88
N GLU A 68 -0.64 -19.14 -7.56
CA GLU A 68 -0.57 -20.45 -6.92
C GLU A 68 -1.94 -21.15 -6.74
N GLY A 69 -2.98 -20.59 -7.33
CA GLY A 69 -4.32 -21.17 -7.38
C GLY A 69 -5.20 -20.88 -6.15
N TYR A 70 -4.80 -19.99 -5.23
CA TYR A 70 -5.62 -19.66 -4.07
C TYR A 70 -6.70 -18.61 -4.41
N ARG A 71 -7.89 -18.79 -3.84
CA ARG A 71 -8.96 -17.77 -3.82
C ARG A 71 -8.65 -16.76 -2.74
N VAL A 72 -8.19 -15.59 -3.15
CA VAL A 72 -7.66 -14.57 -2.25
C VAL A 72 -8.70 -13.50 -1.96
N ALA A 73 -8.71 -13.00 -0.72
CA ALA A 73 -9.44 -11.80 -0.36
C ALA A 73 -8.52 -10.75 0.26
N MET A 74 -8.81 -9.48 -0.01
CA MET A 74 -8.23 -8.35 0.70
C MET A 74 -9.30 -7.73 1.62
N LEU A 75 -8.92 -7.44 2.86
CA LEU A 75 -9.76 -6.69 3.79
C LEU A 75 -9.03 -5.44 4.28
N SER A 76 -9.52 -4.28 3.86
CA SER A 76 -9.01 -2.98 4.28
C SER A 76 -9.98 -2.25 5.23
N ARG A 77 -9.54 -1.14 5.80
CA ARG A 77 -10.40 -0.22 6.54
C ARG A 77 -11.29 0.60 5.62
N GLY A 78 -10.82 0.89 4.42
CA GLY A 78 -11.39 1.90 3.54
C GLY A 78 -11.13 3.30 4.11
N TYR A 79 -9.87 3.68 4.24
CA TYR A 79 -9.52 5.01 4.72
C TYR A 79 -10.09 6.10 3.79
N GLY A 80 -10.65 7.15 4.37
CA GLY A 80 -11.23 8.29 3.61
C GLY A 80 -12.61 8.03 3.00
N ARG A 81 -13.16 6.81 3.06
CA ARG A 81 -14.51 6.50 2.54
C ARG A 81 -15.61 7.22 3.33
N LYS A 82 -16.73 7.52 2.68
CA LYS A 82 -17.91 8.13 3.30
C LYS A 82 -18.87 7.10 3.93
N THR A 83 -18.77 5.85 3.53
CA THR A 83 -19.60 4.75 4.01
C THR A 83 -19.09 4.18 5.35
N LYS A 84 -19.88 3.32 6.00
CA LYS A 84 -19.51 2.63 7.24
C LYS A 84 -19.90 1.15 7.18
N GLY A 85 -19.27 0.35 8.04
CA GLY A 85 -19.56 -1.08 8.18
C GLY A 85 -18.89 -1.92 7.10
N TYR A 86 -19.39 -3.13 6.88
CA TYR A 86 -18.88 -4.06 5.89
C TYR A 86 -19.45 -3.76 4.51
N ILE A 87 -18.56 -3.62 3.52
CA ILE A 87 -18.91 -3.56 2.11
C ILE A 87 -18.03 -4.57 1.37
N LEU A 88 -18.67 -5.42 0.57
CA LEU A 88 -18.00 -6.21 -0.45
C LEU A 88 -17.93 -5.33 -1.71
N ALA A 89 -16.71 -5.05 -2.18
CA ALA A 89 -16.49 -4.17 -3.32
C ALA A 89 -17.05 -4.79 -4.61
N ASP A 90 -17.70 -3.95 -5.39
CA ASP A 90 -18.29 -4.30 -6.68
C ASP A 90 -17.97 -3.18 -7.67
N PRO A 91 -17.26 -3.48 -8.78
CA PRO A 91 -16.84 -2.47 -9.75
C PRO A 91 -18.00 -1.75 -10.46
N MET A 92 -19.19 -2.37 -10.50
CA MET A 92 -20.37 -1.76 -11.12
C MET A 92 -21.12 -0.78 -10.22
N HIS A 93 -20.93 -0.90 -8.88
CA HIS A 93 -21.76 -0.18 -7.92
C HIS A 93 -20.98 0.71 -6.96
N HIS A 94 -19.65 0.53 -6.83
CA HIS A 94 -18.85 1.25 -5.85
C HIS A 94 -17.77 2.11 -6.48
N THR A 95 -17.59 3.29 -5.90
CA THR A 95 -16.54 4.26 -6.26
C THR A 95 -15.48 4.34 -5.16
N ALA A 96 -14.39 5.07 -5.43
CA ALA A 96 -13.38 5.37 -4.41
C ALA A 96 -13.98 6.09 -3.17
N THR A 97 -15.06 6.87 -3.36
CA THR A 97 -15.80 7.52 -2.27
C THR A 97 -16.49 6.52 -1.34
N ASP A 98 -16.90 5.37 -1.88
CA ASP A 98 -17.67 4.36 -1.14
C ASP A 98 -16.78 3.39 -0.39
N ILE A 99 -15.62 3.03 -0.95
CA ILE A 99 -14.74 2.01 -0.38
C ILE A 99 -13.33 2.50 -0.02
N GLY A 100 -12.95 3.71 -0.45
CA GLY A 100 -11.62 4.29 -0.27
C GLY A 100 -10.71 4.07 -1.48
N ASP A 101 -9.71 4.93 -1.66
CA ASP A 101 -8.81 4.93 -2.83
C ASP A 101 -8.06 3.60 -3.01
N GLU A 102 -7.41 3.09 -1.95
CA GLU A 102 -6.62 1.87 -2.04
C GLU A 102 -7.46 0.63 -2.35
N PRO A 103 -8.60 0.36 -1.67
CA PRO A 103 -9.47 -0.75 -2.05
C PRO A 103 -10.06 -0.61 -3.44
N PHE A 104 -10.38 0.62 -3.88
CA PHE A 104 -10.88 0.88 -5.22
C PHE A 104 -9.79 0.56 -6.27
N GLN A 105 -8.56 1.00 -6.05
CA GLN A 105 -7.42 0.65 -6.90
C GLN A 105 -7.22 -0.88 -6.95
N MET A 106 -7.26 -1.57 -5.79
CA MET A 106 -7.10 -3.02 -5.75
C MET A 106 -8.21 -3.76 -6.50
N MET A 107 -9.43 -3.29 -6.43
CA MET A 107 -10.58 -3.88 -7.14
C MET A 107 -10.33 -3.88 -8.66
N HIS A 108 -9.73 -2.82 -9.20
CA HIS A 108 -9.42 -2.72 -10.63
C HIS A 108 -8.13 -3.47 -11.01
N ASN A 109 -7.08 -3.37 -10.18
CA ASN A 109 -5.80 -4.02 -10.47
C ASN A 109 -5.83 -5.54 -10.27
N CYS A 110 -6.70 -6.03 -9.38
CA CYS A 110 -6.79 -7.43 -8.99
C CYS A 110 -8.23 -7.96 -9.11
N PRO A 111 -8.83 -8.00 -10.33
CA PRO A 111 -10.22 -8.43 -10.52
C PRO A 111 -10.47 -9.89 -10.13
N PHE A 112 -9.41 -10.68 -9.98
CA PHE A 112 -9.44 -12.05 -9.48
C PHE A 112 -9.58 -12.15 -7.95
N ALA A 113 -9.35 -11.06 -7.22
CA ALA A 113 -9.38 -11.03 -5.75
C ALA A 113 -10.73 -10.51 -5.24
N THR A 114 -11.20 -11.07 -4.14
CA THR A 114 -12.35 -10.54 -3.41
C THR A 114 -11.92 -9.36 -2.55
N ILE A 115 -12.37 -8.16 -2.87
CA ILE A 115 -12.03 -6.94 -2.13
C ILE A 115 -13.16 -6.57 -1.18
N ALA A 116 -12.85 -6.35 0.09
CA ALA A 116 -13.83 -5.92 1.09
C ALA A 116 -13.26 -4.83 2.01
N VAL A 117 -14.14 -4.00 2.54
CA VAL A 117 -13.79 -2.98 3.53
C VAL A 117 -14.65 -3.11 4.77
N CYS A 118 -14.05 -2.93 5.95
CA CYS A 118 -14.75 -2.93 7.23
C CYS A 118 -13.83 -2.36 8.31
N GLU A 119 -14.27 -1.39 9.12
CA GLU A 119 -13.48 -0.85 10.24
C GLU A 119 -13.23 -1.91 11.31
N LYS A 120 -14.24 -2.75 11.58
CA LYS A 120 -14.15 -3.89 12.50
C LYS A 120 -13.70 -5.12 11.73
N ARG A 121 -12.36 -5.33 11.59
CA ARG A 121 -11.80 -6.44 10.79
C ARG A 121 -12.33 -7.81 11.17
N VAL A 122 -12.63 -8.04 12.46
CA VAL A 122 -13.26 -9.29 12.95
C VAL A 122 -14.58 -9.55 12.22
N VAL A 123 -15.44 -8.52 12.16
CA VAL A 123 -16.73 -8.61 11.45
C VAL A 123 -16.52 -8.82 9.96
N GLY A 124 -15.55 -8.09 9.35
CA GLY A 124 -15.20 -8.23 7.95
C GLY A 124 -14.79 -9.66 7.60
N ILE A 125 -13.89 -10.26 8.39
CA ILE A 125 -13.46 -11.65 8.19
C ILE A 125 -14.64 -12.62 8.34
N GLN A 126 -15.49 -12.45 9.36
CA GLN A 126 -16.68 -13.29 9.56
C GLN A 126 -17.66 -13.25 8.38
N ARG A 127 -17.75 -12.10 7.68
CA ARG A 127 -18.56 -11.95 6.46
C ARG A 127 -17.90 -12.61 5.27
N LEU A 128 -16.59 -12.44 5.10
CA LEU A 128 -15.82 -13.08 4.03
C LEU A 128 -15.86 -14.61 4.10
N LEU A 129 -15.82 -15.18 5.31
CA LEU A 129 -15.94 -16.63 5.52
C LEU A 129 -17.27 -17.24 5.09
N LYS A 130 -18.31 -16.42 4.90
CA LYS A 130 -19.64 -16.87 4.45
C LYS A 130 -19.82 -16.82 2.94
N LEU A 131 -18.83 -16.31 2.19
CA LEU A 131 -18.89 -16.23 0.74
C LEU A 131 -18.78 -17.61 0.10
N GLN A 132 -19.41 -17.76 -1.07
CA GLN A 132 -19.29 -18.90 -1.94
C GLN A 132 -18.88 -18.43 -3.34
N PRO A 133 -17.83 -18.99 -3.93
CA PRO A 133 -16.94 -20.04 -3.35
C PRO A 133 -16.11 -19.52 -2.16
N ALA A 134 -15.73 -20.44 -1.27
CA ALA A 134 -15.03 -20.08 -0.04
C ALA A 134 -13.65 -19.48 -0.30
N ILE A 135 -13.28 -18.46 0.46
CA ILE A 135 -11.95 -17.83 0.44
C ILE A 135 -10.93 -18.76 1.09
N ASP A 136 -9.75 -18.86 0.47
CA ASP A 136 -8.65 -19.72 0.96
C ASP A 136 -7.66 -18.96 1.83
N VAL A 137 -7.44 -17.66 1.55
CA VAL A 137 -6.51 -16.81 2.30
C VAL A 137 -6.98 -15.34 2.30
N ILE A 138 -6.77 -14.65 3.42
CA ILE A 138 -7.10 -13.23 3.56
C ILE A 138 -5.82 -12.41 3.76
N VAL A 139 -5.65 -11.36 2.98
CA VAL A 139 -4.63 -10.32 3.17
C VAL A 139 -5.30 -9.11 3.84
N LEU A 140 -4.83 -8.74 5.02
CA LEU A 140 -5.27 -7.55 5.74
C LEU A 140 -4.37 -6.36 5.38
N ASP A 141 -4.97 -5.32 4.84
CA ASP A 141 -4.29 -4.08 4.53
C ASP A 141 -4.35 -3.10 5.69
N ASP A 142 -3.19 -2.50 6.01
CA ASP A 142 -2.95 -1.54 7.09
C ASP A 142 -3.57 -1.98 8.43
N ALA A 143 -3.28 -3.21 8.84
CA ALA A 143 -3.92 -3.81 10.02
C ALA A 143 -2.96 -4.14 11.17
N PHE A 144 -1.67 -3.76 11.11
CA PHE A 144 -0.67 -4.09 12.13
C PHE A 144 -1.06 -3.60 13.54
N GLN A 145 -1.74 -2.46 13.65
CA GLN A 145 -2.32 -1.94 14.89
C GLN A 145 -3.63 -2.61 15.29
N HIS A 146 -4.28 -3.37 14.40
CA HIS A 146 -5.61 -3.93 14.65
C HIS A 146 -5.54 -5.29 15.34
N ARG A 147 -5.01 -5.32 16.56
CA ARG A 147 -4.72 -6.53 17.35
C ARG A 147 -5.96 -7.35 17.75
N TYR A 148 -7.17 -6.89 17.46
CA TYR A 148 -8.39 -7.70 17.62
C TYR A 148 -8.44 -8.91 16.67
N VAL A 149 -7.67 -8.91 15.58
CA VAL A 149 -7.41 -10.06 14.73
C VAL A 149 -6.01 -10.56 15.01
N LYS A 150 -5.87 -11.84 15.35
CA LYS A 150 -4.58 -12.51 15.43
C LYS A 150 -4.25 -13.08 14.05
N ALA A 151 -3.57 -12.29 13.23
CA ALA A 151 -3.03 -12.76 11.97
C ALA A 151 -1.94 -13.81 12.23
N GLY A 152 -1.91 -14.87 11.43
CA GLY A 152 -0.88 -15.90 11.57
C GLY A 152 0.46 -15.47 10.97
N TYR A 153 0.47 -14.47 10.06
CA TYR A 153 1.69 -13.91 9.49
C TYR A 153 1.58 -12.38 9.38
N ASN A 154 2.50 -11.68 10.04
CA ASN A 154 2.54 -10.21 10.04
C ASN A 154 3.77 -9.75 9.26
N LEU A 155 3.54 -8.99 8.20
CA LEU A 155 4.56 -8.28 7.43
C LEU A 155 4.61 -6.83 7.90
N LEU A 156 5.77 -6.40 8.39
CA LEU A 156 6.03 -5.03 8.80
C LEU A 156 6.85 -4.33 7.72
N LEU A 157 6.31 -3.26 7.17
CA LEU A 157 6.98 -2.44 6.19
C LEU A 157 7.66 -1.22 6.85
N THR A 158 8.88 -0.92 6.42
CA THR A 158 9.60 0.30 6.83
C THR A 158 10.28 0.94 5.62
N ASP A 159 10.23 2.26 5.53
CA ASP A 159 10.84 3.02 4.44
C ASP A 159 12.36 3.09 4.63
N ALA A 160 13.16 2.75 3.61
CA ALA A 160 14.62 2.80 3.65
C ALA A 160 15.17 4.19 4.01
N HIS A 161 14.48 5.25 3.57
CA HIS A 161 14.87 6.64 3.84
C HIS A 161 14.50 7.09 5.27
N ARG A 162 13.64 6.33 5.96
CA ARG A 162 13.19 6.62 7.33
C ARG A 162 12.76 5.35 8.04
N LEU A 163 13.75 4.61 8.53
CA LEU A 163 13.51 3.37 9.28
C LEU A 163 12.73 3.64 10.57
N TYR A 164 11.83 2.73 10.94
CA TYR A 164 11.07 2.85 12.18
C TYR A 164 11.96 2.81 13.43
N THR A 165 13.17 2.26 13.33
CA THR A 165 14.15 2.19 14.42
C THR A 165 14.72 3.56 14.80
N HIS A 166 14.72 4.51 13.87
CA HIS A 166 15.27 5.87 14.06
C HIS A 166 14.18 6.95 14.09
N ASP A 167 12.90 6.55 14.21
CA ASP A 167 11.78 7.49 14.25
C ASP A 167 11.13 7.53 15.64
N HIS A 168 10.36 8.56 15.89
CA HIS A 168 9.71 8.84 17.16
C HIS A 168 8.20 8.72 17.06
N LEU A 169 7.54 8.60 18.21
CA LEU A 169 6.08 8.56 18.27
C LEU A 169 5.44 9.89 17.89
N LEU A 170 4.23 9.80 17.35
CA LEU A 170 3.35 10.95 17.12
C LEU A 170 3.12 11.70 18.45
N PRO A 171 3.04 13.04 18.41
CA PRO A 171 3.25 13.94 17.27
C PRO A 171 4.70 14.39 17.05
N TRP A 172 5.68 13.90 17.86
CA TRP A 172 7.09 14.26 17.73
C TRP A 172 7.76 13.64 16.50
N GLY A 173 7.39 12.41 16.14
CA GLY A 173 7.78 11.69 14.94
C GLY A 173 6.56 11.17 14.17
N ARG A 174 6.72 10.03 13.48
CA ARG A 174 5.68 9.42 12.65
C ARG A 174 5.16 8.09 13.18
N LEU A 175 5.72 7.53 14.25
CA LEU A 175 5.31 6.23 14.75
C LEU A 175 3.93 6.28 15.40
N ARG A 176 3.06 5.34 15.01
CA ARG A 176 1.75 5.08 15.62
C ARG A 176 1.85 4.25 16.90
N GLU A 177 2.87 3.38 16.96
CA GLU A 177 3.22 2.53 18.10
C GLU A 177 4.73 2.56 18.31
N PRO A 178 5.23 2.27 19.54
CA PRO A 178 6.67 2.19 19.82
C PRO A 178 7.38 1.19 18.89
N SER A 179 8.64 1.45 18.54
CA SER A 179 9.45 0.60 17.66
C SER A 179 9.54 -0.85 18.15
N CYS A 180 9.52 -1.08 19.46
CA CYS A 180 9.48 -2.43 20.04
C CYS A 180 8.24 -3.27 19.59
N ALA A 181 7.16 -2.64 19.13
CA ALA A 181 6.01 -3.36 18.58
C ALA A 181 6.35 -4.19 17.33
N ALA A 182 7.50 -3.93 16.70
CA ALA A 182 8.02 -4.70 15.57
C ALA A 182 8.23 -6.19 15.91
N HIS A 183 8.41 -6.54 17.20
CA HIS A 183 8.55 -7.94 17.64
C HIS A 183 7.39 -8.85 17.23
N ARG A 184 6.22 -8.28 16.91
CA ARG A 184 5.03 -9.03 16.47
C ARG A 184 5.11 -9.47 15.01
N ALA A 185 6.04 -8.91 14.23
CA ALA A 185 6.20 -9.26 12.83
C ALA A 185 7.00 -10.56 12.67
N GLN A 186 6.59 -11.43 11.76
CA GLN A 186 7.36 -12.59 11.30
C GLN A 186 8.39 -12.18 10.27
N ALA A 187 8.07 -11.15 9.46
CA ALA A 187 9.03 -10.59 8.53
C ALA A 187 8.96 -9.05 8.48
N ILE A 188 10.11 -8.44 8.27
CA ILE A 188 10.27 -7.01 8.05
C ILE A 188 10.73 -6.81 6.61
N ILE A 189 10.08 -5.89 5.91
CA ILE A 189 10.49 -5.49 4.57
C ILE A 189 10.93 -4.03 4.62
N VAL A 190 12.20 -3.79 4.30
CA VAL A 190 12.70 -2.44 4.04
C VAL A 190 12.34 -2.07 2.62
N THR A 191 11.48 -1.06 2.47
CA THR A 191 10.89 -0.67 1.20
C THR A 191 11.59 0.52 0.57
N LYS A 192 11.42 0.70 -0.74
CA LYS A 192 12.01 1.80 -1.52
C LYS A 192 13.54 1.83 -1.46
N CYS A 193 14.15 0.65 -1.41
CA CYS A 193 15.59 0.55 -1.48
C CYS A 193 16.08 0.92 -2.88
N GLU A 194 17.16 1.67 -2.94
CA GLU A 194 17.92 1.86 -4.17
C GLU A 194 18.75 0.62 -4.47
N SER A 195 19.17 0.46 -5.74
CA SER A 195 19.79 -0.78 -6.22
C SER A 195 21.00 -1.25 -5.41
N ASN A 196 21.72 -0.33 -4.76
CA ASN A 196 22.97 -0.59 -4.05
C ASN A 196 22.93 -0.27 -2.54
N GLN A 197 21.76 0.10 -1.98
CA GLN A 197 21.65 0.49 -0.58
C GLN A 197 20.66 -0.44 0.14
N GLN A 198 21.18 -1.30 0.99
CA GLN A 198 20.40 -2.09 1.94
C GLN A 198 20.69 -1.57 3.35
N PRO A 199 19.85 -0.67 3.90
CA PRO A 199 20.05 -0.16 5.25
C PRO A 199 20.03 -1.31 6.26
N THR A 200 21.01 -1.35 7.13
CA THR A 200 21.05 -2.34 8.20
C THR A 200 19.94 -2.05 9.22
N ILE A 201 19.23 -3.09 9.62
CA ILE A 201 18.21 -3.04 10.66
C ILE A 201 18.34 -4.30 11.53
N ASP A 202 18.38 -4.08 12.84
CA ASP A 202 18.40 -5.19 13.79
C ASP A 202 17.03 -5.84 13.86
N ILE A 203 17.01 -7.15 13.68
CA ILE A 203 15.82 -7.99 13.78
C ILE A 203 16.03 -9.06 14.84
N ALA A 204 14.94 -9.62 15.38
CA ALA A 204 15.02 -10.75 16.29
C ALA A 204 15.31 -12.07 15.51
N ASP A 205 15.89 -13.07 16.19
CA ASP A 205 16.28 -14.35 15.59
C ASP A 205 15.14 -15.08 14.89
N ASN A 206 13.91 -14.85 15.33
CA ASN A 206 12.70 -15.46 14.76
C ASN A 206 12.04 -14.61 13.66
N GLN A 207 12.68 -13.53 13.23
CA GLN A 207 12.20 -12.66 12.17
C GLN A 207 13.03 -12.83 10.91
N GLN A 208 12.41 -12.58 9.76
CA GLN A 208 13.07 -12.55 8.46
C GLN A 208 13.17 -11.11 7.96
N LEU A 209 14.27 -10.79 7.28
CA LEU A 209 14.51 -9.47 6.70
C LEU A 209 14.53 -9.55 5.18
N PHE A 210 13.74 -8.70 4.55
CA PHE A 210 13.67 -8.55 3.11
C PHE A 210 13.84 -7.09 2.72
N TYR A 211 14.24 -6.87 1.47
CA TYR A 211 14.37 -5.56 0.87
C TYR A 211 13.50 -5.48 -0.37
N SER A 212 12.84 -4.35 -0.58
CA SER A 212 12.04 -4.17 -1.78
C SER A 212 12.34 -2.85 -2.47
N ARG A 213 12.26 -2.87 -3.79
CA ARG A 213 12.34 -1.69 -4.64
C ARG A 213 11.10 -1.57 -5.50
N ILE A 214 10.76 -0.34 -5.84
CA ILE A 214 9.71 -0.05 -6.81
C ILE A 214 10.25 -0.38 -8.20
N VAL A 215 9.40 -0.99 -9.02
CA VAL A 215 9.64 -1.25 -10.43
C VAL A 215 8.50 -0.63 -11.21
N TYR A 216 8.83 0.24 -12.16
CA TYR A 216 7.87 0.82 -13.07
C TYR A 216 7.54 -0.17 -14.18
N GLY A 217 6.25 -0.43 -14.39
CA GLY A 217 5.76 -1.33 -15.43
C GLY A 217 5.56 -0.62 -16.77
N GLU A 218 5.06 -1.36 -17.75
CA GLU A 218 4.62 -0.80 -19.04
C GLU A 218 3.48 0.18 -18.81
N LEU A 219 3.44 1.24 -19.62
CA LEU A 219 2.37 2.22 -19.55
C LEU A 219 1.01 1.60 -19.88
N LEU A 220 -0.01 2.06 -19.20
CA LEU A 220 -1.39 1.61 -19.40
C LEU A 220 -2.24 2.77 -19.91
N THR A 221 -3.28 2.44 -20.66
CA THR A 221 -4.36 3.38 -20.95
C THR A 221 -5.24 3.59 -19.69
N PRO A 222 -6.11 4.60 -19.64
CA PRO A 222 -7.04 4.81 -18.54
C PRO A 222 -7.95 3.61 -18.22
N ASP A 223 -8.28 2.78 -19.21
CA ASP A 223 -9.01 1.52 -19.09
C ASP A 223 -8.10 0.30 -18.79
N MET A 224 -6.85 0.56 -18.36
CA MET A 224 -5.87 -0.42 -17.88
C MET A 224 -5.36 -1.40 -18.94
N GLN A 225 -5.42 -1.06 -20.23
CA GLN A 225 -4.81 -1.84 -21.30
C GLN A 225 -3.34 -1.46 -21.47
N ALA A 226 -2.48 -2.47 -21.62
CA ALA A 226 -1.05 -2.24 -21.80
C ALA A 226 -0.74 -1.56 -23.14
N MET A 227 0.19 -0.61 -23.12
CA MET A 227 0.76 0.08 -24.28
C MET A 227 2.19 -0.39 -24.52
N PRO A 228 2.39 -1.63 -24.98
CA PRO A 228 3.72 -2.18 -25.18
C PRO A 228 4.49 -1.37 -26.23
N HIS A 229 5.78 -1.22 -26.01
CA HIS A 229 6.70 -0.58 -26.96
C HIS A 229 6.55 0.94 -27.18
N LEU A 230 5.76 1.64 -26.35
CA LEU A 230 5.75 3.10 -26.43
C LEU A 230 7.10 3.67 -25.96
N SER A 231 7.85 4.30 -26.87
CA SER A 231 9.09 4.99 -26.52
C SER A 231 8.80 6.32 -25.83
N LEU A 232 9.49 6.57 -24.73
CA LEU A 232 9.44 7.86 -24.03
C LEU A 232 10.57 8.81 -24.49
N GLU A 233 11.50 8.32 -25.28
CA GLU A 233 12.65 9.10 -25.77
C GLU A 233 12.16 10.29 -26.62
N GLY A 234 12.61 11.49 -26.25
CA GLY A 234 12.23 12.73 -26.91
C GLY A 234 10.79 13.23 -26.61
N GLN A 235 10.01 12.48 -25.84
CA GLN A 235 8.65 12.90 -25.46
C GLN A 235 8.68 14.02 -24.41
N ARG A 236 7.78 14.98 -24.53
CA ARG A 236 7.50 15.97 -23.49
C ARG A 236 6.25 15.56 -22.71
N ILE A 237 6.47 15.19 -21.47
CA ILE A 237 5.44 14.55 -20.61
C ILE A 237 4.90 15.54 -19.60
N LEU A 238 3.57 15.66 -19.53
CA LEU A 238 2.88 16.31 -18.42
C LEU A 238 2.57 15.26 -17.33
N LEU A 239 3.35 15.24 -16.26
CA LEU A 239 3.11 14.34 -15.12
C LEU A 239 2.10 14.94 -14.14
N ILE A 240 0.92 14.33 -14.05
CA ILE A 240 -0.15 14.68 -13.09
C ILE A 240 0.04 13.80 -11.86
N ALA A 241 0.51 14.37 -10.74
CA ALA A 241 0.88 13.60 -9.56
C ALA A 241 0.32 14.18 -8.27
N GLY A 242 -0.55 13.43 -7.60
CA GLY A 242 -1.06 13.65 -6.24
C GLY A 242 -0.54 12.58 -5.26
N ILE A 243 0.74 12.26 -5.35
CA ILE A 243 1.45 11.35 -4.45
C ILE A 243 2.45 12.11 -3.59
N ALA A 244 2.81 11.56 -2.44
CA ALA A 244 3.65 12.23 -1.44
C ALA A 244 5.05 12.63 -1.96
N ASN A 245 5.64 11.87 -2.89
CA ASN A 245 6.93 12.18 -3.52
C ASN A 245 6.96 11.71 -4.97
N PRO A 246 6.80 12.58 -5.97
CA PRO A 246 6.88 12.24 -7.38
C PRO A 246 8.32 12.15 -7.93
N THR A 247 9.34 12.62 -7.18
CA THR A 247 10.73 12.72 -7.66
C THR A 247 11.28 11.42 -8.23
N PRO A 248 11.10 10.23 -7.62
CA PRO A 248 11.61 8.99 -8.20
C PRO A 248 10.98 8.64 -9.56
N LEU A 249 9.70 9.00 -9.75
CA LEU A 249 9.02 8.80 -11.03
C LEU A 249 9.55 9.78 -12.09
N VAL A 250 9.76 11.03 -11.72
CA VAL A 250 10.37 12.03 -12.63
C VAL A 250 11.74 11.55 -13.10
N GLN A 251 12.61 11.16 -12.18
CA GLN A 251 13.95 10.65 -12.51
C GLN A 251 13.88 9.44 -13.44
N TYR A 252 12.99 8.49 -13.17
CA TYR A 252 12.79 7.33 -14.05
C TYR A 252 12.37 7.72 -15.47
N LEU A 253 11.47 8.69 -15.63
CA LEU A 253 11.01 9.15 -16.95
C LEU A 253 12.11 9.91 -17.68
N GLU A 254 12.90 10.73 -16.98
CA GLU A 254 14.07 11.45 -17.52
C GLU A 254 15.17 10.47 -17.96
N GLU A 255 15.44 9.41 -17.19
CA GLU A 255 16.36 8.32 -17.56
C GLU A 255 15.90 7.58 -18.83
N LYS A 256 14.60 7.61 -19.15
CA LYS A 256 14.03 7.08 -20.40
C LYS A 256 14.07 8.08 -21.55
N GLY A 257 14.70 9.25 -21.36
CA GLY A 257 14.87 10.26 -22.38
C GLY A 257 13.70 11.23 -22.54
N ALA A 258 12.76 11.26 -21.59
CA ALA A 258 11.63 12.18 -21.61
C ALA A 258 12.00 13.54 -20.97
N ALA A 259 11.36 14.61 -21.44
CA ALA A 259 11.33 15.90 -20.74
C ALA A 259 10.04 15.97 -19.90
N VAL A 260 10.17 16.13 -18.57
CA VAL A 260 9.03 16.01 -17.66
C VAL A 260 8.62 17.36 -17.06
N GLU A 261 7.36 17.75 -17.27
CA GLU A 261 6.70 18.88 -16.62
C GLU A 261 5.75 18.32 -15.55
N VAL A 262 5.89 18.77 -14.30
CA VAL A 262 5.11 18.21 -13.18
C VAL A 262 3.98 19.13 -12.76
N VAL A 263 2.76 18.60 -12.72
CA VAL A 263 1.60 19.20 -12.06
C VAL A 263 1.37 18.47 -10.75
N ALA A 264 1.98 18.98 -9.69
CA ALA A 264 1.90 18.38 -8.37
C ALA A 264 0.63 18.80 -7.62
N PHE A 265 0.01 17.83 -6.94
CA PHE A 265 -1.10 17.98 -6.01
C PHE A 265 -0.74 17.37 -4.65
N ALA A 266 -1.50 17.72 -3.62
CA ALA A 266 -1.35 17.08 -2.32
C ALA A 266 -1.69 15.58 -2.38
N ASP A 267 -1.09 14.78 -1.50
CA ASP A 267 -1.47 13.37 -1.39
C ASP A 267 -2.95 13.24 -1.04
N HIS A 268 -3.64 12.30 -1.69
CA HIS A 268 -5.10 12.13 -1.62
C HIS A 268 -5.93 13.35 -2.08
N HIS A 269 -5.39 14.15 -3.02
CA HIS A 269 -6.11 15.30 -3.57
C HIS A 269 -7.41 14.89 -4.28
N ALA A 270 -8.51 15.57 -3.93
CA ALA A 270 -9.78 15.43 -4.65
C ALA A 270 -9.78 16.44 -5.81
N PHE A 271 -9.73 15.94 -7.05
CA PHE A 271 -9.71 16.79 -8.24
C PHE A 271 -10.99 17.59 -8.39
N THR A 272 -10.86 18.79 -8.97
CA THR A 272 -11.95 19.73 -9.21
C THR A 272 -11.92 20.22 -10.66
N THR A 273 -12.98 20.86 -11.12
CA THR A 273 -13.03 21.51 -12.44
C THR A 273 -11.90 22.54 -12.64
N LYS A 274 -11.47 23.23 -11.57
CA LYS A 274 -10.35 24.17 -11.64
C LYS A 274 -9.02 23.45 -11.88
N ASP A 275 -8.84 22.26 -11.28
CA ASP A 275 -7.64 21.45 -11.49
C ASP A 275 -7.57 20.95 -12.93
N VAL A 276 -8.68 20.46 -13.48
CA VAL A 276 -8.77 20.03 -14.88
C VAL A 276 -8.46 21.19 -15.83
N ALA A 277 -9.05 22.34 -15.62
CA ALA A 277 -8.75 23.54 -16.42
C ALA A 277 -7.28 23.95 -16.33
N ARG A 278 -6.64 23.82 -15.15
CA ARG A 278 -5.20 24.04 -14.96
C ARG A 278 -4.36 23.04 -15.73
N ILE A 279 -4.73 21.75 -15.70
CA ILE A 279 -4.04 20.67 -16.42
C ILE A 279 -4.13 20.90 -17.93
N ASN A 280 -5.34 21.16 -18.47
CA ASN A 280 -5.54 21.44 -19.90
C ASN A 280 -4.71 22.64 -20.37
N ARG A 281 -4.70 23.72 -19.60
CA ARG A 281 -3.89 24.90 -19.90
C ARG A 281 -2.39 24.60 -19.93
N LEU A 282 -1.87 23.91 -18.92
CA LEU A 282 -0.44 23.55 -18.84
C LEU A 282 -0.03 22.60 -19.96
N TRP A 283 -0.88 21.66 -20.34
CA TRP A 283 -0.66 20.79 -21.51
C TRP A 283 -0.38 21.61 -22.77
N GLN A 284 -1.20 22.63 -23.05
CA GLN A 284 -1.06 23.49 -24.21
C GLN A 284 0.16 24.42 -24.09
N GLU A 285 0.33 25.11 -22.95
CA GLU A 285 1.44 26.04 -22.72
C GLU A 285 2.80 25.36 -22.81
N LYS A 286 2.91 24.13 -22.32
CA LYS A 286 4.14 23.36 -22.30
C LYS A 286 4.34 22.50 -23.55
N GLN A 287 3.39 22.49 -24.47
CA GLN A 287 3.43 21.70 -25.72
C GLN A 287 3.77 20.22 -25.44
N CYS A 288 3.09 19.63 -24.44
CA CYS A 288 3.31 18.25 -24.09
C CYS A 288 2.74 17.30 -25.15
N SER A 289 3.40 16.17 -25.36
CA SER A 289 2.99 15.13 -26.31
C SER A 289 2.30 13.95 -25.61
N LEU A 290 2.60 13.73 -24.32
CA LEU A 290 1.99 12.71 -23.46
C LEU A 290 1.61 13.29 -22.11
N ALA A 291 0.51 12.82 -21.54
CA ALA A 291 0.16 13.05 -20.15
C ALA A 291 0.31 11.73 -19.39
N LEU A 292 0.97 11.76 -18.24
CA LEU A 292 1.09 10.59 -17.36
C LEU A 292 0.52 10.87 -15.99
N THR A 293 -0.08 9.85 -15.40
CA THR A 293 -0.49 9.86 -14.00
C THR A 293 -0.15 8.54 -13.32
N THR A 294 -0.24 8.49 -12.00
CA THR A 294 -0.06 7.24 -11.25
C THR A 294 -1.37 6.43 -11.21
N GLN A 295 -1.30 5.12 -10.97
CA GLN A 295 -2.51 4.31 -10.77
C GLN A 295 -3.36 4.81 -9.61
N LYS A 296 -2.71 5.30 -8.54
CA LYS A 296 -3.39 5.88 -7.37
C LYS A 296 -4.17 7.16 -7.75
N ASP A 297 -3.56 8.03 -8.53
CA ASP A 297 -4.21 9.28 -8.95
C ASP A 297 -5.28 9.03 -10.01
N MET A 298 -5.07 8.03 -10.88
CA MET A 298 -6.05 7.64 -11.89
C MET A 298 -7.40 7.28 -11.28
N THR A 299 -7.44 6.61 -10.13
CA THR A 299 -8.71 6.30 -9.45
C THR A 299 -9.56 7.53 -9.14
N ARG A 300 -8.90 8.67 -8.90
CA ARG A 300 -9.53 9.97 -8.60
C ARG A 300 -9.75 10.83 -9.84
N LEU A 301 -9.00 10.58 -10.91
CA LEU A 301 -9.15 11.25 -12.20
C LEU A 301 -10.24 10.62 -13.07
N LEU A 302 -10.60 9.35 -12.86
CA LEU A 302 -11.62 8.64 -13.63
C LEU A 302 -12.92 9.45 -13.85
N PRO A 303 -13.52 10.09 -12.83
CA PRO A 303 -14.75 10.90 -13.03
C PRO A 303 -14.54 12.15 -13.88
N TRP A 304 -13.29 12.55 -14.10
CA TRP A 304 -12.92 13.79 -14.78
C TRP A 304 -12.41 13.58 -16.21
N LEU A 305 -12.27 12.34 -16.67
CA LEU A 305 -11.70 12.04 -18.00
C LEU A 305 -12.43 12.77 -19.14
N SER A 306 -13.75 12.84 -19.08
CA SER A 306 -14.55 13.53 -20.08
C SER A 306 -14.45 15.06 -20.05
N HIS A 307 -13.73 15.63 -19.09
CA HIS A 307 -13.50 17.06 -18.96
C HIS A 307 -12.10 17.50 -19.43
N PHE A 308 -11.25 16.55 -19.79
CA PHE A 308 -9.99 16.88 -20.43
C PHE A 308 -10.21 17.20 -21.91
N ASP A 309 -9.47 18.22 -22.37
CA ASP A 309 -9.50 18.62 -23.78
C ASP A 309 -8.78 17.57 -24.64
N GLU A 310 -9.23 17.42 -25.89
CA GLU A 310 -8.44 16.74 -26.91
C GLU A 310 -7.28 17.65 -27.38
N PRO A 311 -6.06 17.12 -27.60
CA PRO A 311 -5.66 15.71 -27.58
C PRO A 311 -5.13 15.19 -26.25
N LEU A 312 -5.24 15.95 -25.13
CA LEU A 312 -4.75 15.48 -23.81
C LEU A 312 -5.45 14.18 -23.40
N ALA A 313 -6.80 14.14 -23.52
CA ALA A 313 -7.58 12.97 -23.12
C ALA A 313 -7.13 11.69 -23.84
N SER A 314 -6.86 11.76 -25.16
CA SER A 314 -6.40 10.63 -25.97
C SER A 314 -4.94 10.24 -25.70
N ASN A 315 -4.13 11.13 -25.11
CA ASN A 315 -2.73 10.88 -24.82
C ASN A 315 -2.45 10.75 -23.30
N LEU A 316 -3.50 10.58 -22.49
CA LEU A 316 -3.37 10.31 -21.05
C LEU A 316 -3.08 8.84 -20.82
N LEU A 317 -1.97 8.55 -20.13
CA LEU A 317 -1.54 7.21 -19.78
C LEU A 317 -1.30 7.09 -18.27
N VAL A 318 -1.28 5.87 -17.80
CA VAL A 318 -1.08 5.53 -16.39
C VAL A 318 0.26 4.81 -16.25
N GLN A 319 1.10 5.27 -15.31
CA GLN A 319 2.33 4.58 -14.94
C GLN A 319 2.06 3.61 -13.79
N PRO A 320 2.02 2.31 -14.04
CA PRO A 320 1.87 1.32 -12.98
C PRO A 320 3.20 1.10 -12.28
N ILE A 321 3.10 0.70 -11.02
CA ILE A 321 4.24 0.26 -10.22
C ILE A 321 4.01 -1.14 -9.68
N THR A 322 5.09 -1.89 -9.57
CA THR A 322 5.15 -3.16 -8.83
C THR A 322 6.30 -3.11 -7.85
N VAL A 323 6.46 -4.16 -7.04
CA VAL A 323 7.61 -4.29 -6.15
C VAL A 323 8.42 -5.52 -6.52
N ARG A 324 9.73 -5.40 -6.47
CA ARG A 324 10.65 -6.53 -6.49
C ARG A 324 11.20 -6.73 -5.10
N ILE A 325 11.01 -7.93 -4.55
CA ILE A 325 11.43 -8.27 -3.19
C ILE A 325 12.64 -9.21 -3.28
N ALA A 326 13.70 -8.92 -2.52
CA ALA A 326 14.90 -9.72 -2.39
C ALA A 326 15.17 -10.04 -0.93
N SER A 327 15.77 -11.18 -0.66
CA SER A 327 16.29 -11.53 0.67
C SER A 327 17.50 -10.64 1.00
N ALA A 328 17.77 -10.45 2.29
CA ALA A 328 19.02 -9.82 2.73
C ALA A 328 20.21 -10.68 2.29
N THR A 329 21.28 -10.05 1.79
CA THR A 329 22.48 -10.74 1.28
C THR A 329 23.26 -11.48 2.36
N ASP A 330 23.22 -11.02 3.60
CA ASP A 330 23.96 -11.58 4.74
C ASP A 330 23.09 -12.44 5.67
N ALA A 331 21.83 -12.64 5.32
CA ALA A 331 20.93 -13.31 6.22
C ALA A 331 21.02 -14.83 6.06
N ASN A 332 20.90 -15.50 7.18
CA ASN A 332 20.52 -16.92 7.29
C ASN A 332 19.19 -17.23 6.58
N ASN A 333 18.70 -16.35 5.72
CA ASN A 333 17.50 -16.50 4.89
C ASN A 333 17.78 -17.53 3.79
N LYS A 334 17.58 -18.80 4.12
CA LYS A 334 17.67 -19.90 3.13
C LYS A 334 16.52 -19.88 2.12
N GLU A 335 15.45 -19.14 2.40
CA GLU A 335 14.23 -19.13 1.60
C GLU A 335 13.95 -17.76 1.00
N SER A 336 13.43 -17.75 -0.21
CA SER A 336 12.94 -16.53 -0.84
C SER A 336 11.65 -16.05 -0.15
N PHE A 337 11.34 -14.75 -0.25
CA PHE A 337 10.09 -14.19 0.27
C PHE A 337 8.85 -14.99 -0.17
N ASN A 338 8.79 -15.36 -1.46
CA ASN A 338 7.67 -16.12 -2.00
C ASN A 338 7.54 -17.49 -1.35
N GLN A 339 8.66 -18.22 -1.20
CA GLN A 339 8.67 -19.54 -0.54
C GLN A 339 8.16 -19.43 0.90
N THR A 340 8.62 -18.43 1.65
CA THR A 340 8.18 -18.18 3.03
C THR A 340 6.66 -17.96 3.11
N ILE A 341 6.10 -17.10 2.26
CA ILE A 341 4.67 -16.83 2.24
C ILE A 341 3.87 -18.09 1.86
N LEU A 342 4.28 -18.77 0.81
CA LEU A 342 3.59 -19.98 0.33
C LEU A 342 3.67 -21.12 1.35
N GLN A 343 4.80 -21.30 2.00
CA GLN A 343 4.95 -22.28 3.07
C GLN A 343 4.01 -21.99 4.25
N TYR A 344 3.93 -20.71 4.69
CA TYR A 344 2.97 -20.29 5.72
C TYR A 344 1.53 -20.67 5.32
N VAL A 345 1.11 -20.33 4.11
CA VAL A 345 -0.26 -20.61 3.65
C VAL A 345 -0.52 -22.10 3.57
N ARG A 346 0.38 -22.88 2.97
CA ARG A 346 0.26 -24.35 2.83
C ARG A 346 0.16 -25.06 4.19
N THR A 347 0.98 -24.66 5.17
CA THR A 347 0.98 -25.25 6.50
C THR A 347 -0.34 -24.98 7.24
N ASN A 348 -0.88 -23.77 7.12
CA ASN A 348 -2.10 -23.39 7.82
C ASN A 348 -3.40 -23.88 7.13
N GLN A 349 -3.34 -24.24 5.85
CA GLN A 349 -4.47 -24.90 5.18
C GLN A 349 -4.58 -26.38 5.55
N ARG A 350 -3.46 -27.08 5.71
CA ARG A 350 -3.45 -28.50 6.13
C ARG A 350 -4.08 -28.69 7.50
N ASN A 351 -3.92 -27.75 8.40
CA ASN A 351 -4.57 -27.75 9.71
C ASN A 351 -6.10 -27.57 9.66
N ARG A 352 -6.66 -27.16 8.50
CA ARG A 352 -8.10 -27.00 8.28
C ARG A 352 -8.80 -28.30 7.85
N SER A 353 -8.05 -29.25 7.32
CA SER A 353 -8.59 -30.55 6.84
C SER A 353 -8.56 -31.67 7.90
N VAL A 354 -8.14 -31.35 9.14
CA VAL A 354 -8.01 -32.30 10.26
C VAL A 354 -9.03 -32.03 11.37
N ASP A 355 -9.77 -30.92 11.32
CA ASP A 355 -10.90 -30.60 12.18
C ASP A 355 -12.25 -30.76 11.42
#